data_97a48c4174ce32bc907c8d593734fdd3
#
_entry.id   97a48c4174ce32bc907c8d593734fdd3
#
_cell.length_a   1.000
_cell.length_b   1.000
_cell.length_c   1.000
_cell.angle_alpha   90.00
_cell.angle_beta   90.00
_cell.angle_gamma   90.00
#
_symmetry.space_group_name_H-M   'P 1'
#
loop_
_entity.id
_entity.type
_entity.pdbx_description
1 polymer ?
#
loop_
_entity_poly.entity_id
_entity_poly.type
_entity_poly.pdbx_seq_one_letter_code
_entity_poly.pdbx_strand_id
1 'polypeptide(L)'
;MCIRDRVDRAVTAALLSAFIALKGGDMVSLFSFDARPRVTSGAVRGSASFAMIQKRAAEIDYSSEETNFTLALTTLSAKLDRRSLVIVFTDFVDPISAELMLLTVGRLTERHLVLFMMMKDVELETLADMPPAAPEDVARAVTAGNLLRERQVVIGRLRLLGAHVIEASHQRLGPALVERYLQLKQEDLL
;
A
#
# COMPACT_ATOMS: atom_id res chain seq x y z
N MET A 1 6.86 -5.55 -14.88
CA MET A 1 6.01 -6.44 -14.02
C MET A 1 4.55 -6.09 -14.25
N CYS A 2 3.66 -7.06 -14.53
CA CYS A 2 2.26 -6.74 -14.86
C CYS A 2 1.44 -6.39 -13.58
N ILE A 3 0.26 -5.76 -13.77
CA ILE A 3 -0.63 -5.36 -12.66
C ILE A 3 -1.03 -6.58 -11.81
N ARG A 4 -1.30 -7.71 -12.44
CA ARG A 4 -1.62 -8.98 -11.77
C ARG A 4 -0.54 -9.36 -10.75
N ASP A 5 0.74 -9.38 -11.17
CA ASP A 5 1.85 -9.74 -10.30
C ASP A 5 1.98 -8.79 -9.10
N ARG A 6 1.69 -7.51 -9.29
CA ARG A 6 1.73 -6.49 -8.22
C ARG A 6 0.64 -6.74 -7.18
N VAL A 7 -0.58 -7.02 -7.60
CA VAL A 7 -1.71 -7.35 -6.69
C VAL A 7 -1.42 -8.65 -5.93
N ASP A 8 -0.97 -9.70 -6.61
CA ASP A 8 -0.63 -10.99 -5.98
C ASP A 8 0.46 -10.83 -4.90
N ARG A 9 1.47 -10.00 -5.16
CA ARG A 9 2.53 -9.70 -4.18
C ARG A 9 2.00 -8.91 -3.00
N ALA A 10 1.13 -7.92 -3.23
CA ALA A 10 0.49 -7.15 -2.17
C ALA A 10 -0.39 -8.05 -1.29
N VAL A 11 -1.22 -8.89 -1.90
CA VAL A 11 -2.09 -9.86 -1.19
C VAL A 11 -1.23 -10.84 -0.37
N THR A 12 -0.15 -11.36 -0.94
CA THR A 12 0.77 -12.27 -0.23
C THR A 12 1.39 -11.59 0.99
N ALA A 13 1.86 -10.34 0.85
CA ALA A 13 2.43 -9.58 1.95
C ALA A 13 1.37 -9.24 3.02
N ALA A 14 0.15 -8.90 2.61
CA ALA A 14 -0.98 -8.68 3.51
C ALA A 14 -1.33 -9.93 4.30
N LEU A 15 -1.41 -11.09 3.65
CA LEU A 15 -1.68 -12.37 4.31
C LEU A 15 -0.58 -12.76 5.30
N LEU A 16 0.69 -12.54 4.94
CA LEU A 16 1.81 -12.80 5.85
C LEU A 16 1.71 -11.95 7.11
N SER A 17 1.49 -10.64 6.96
CA SER A 17 1.35 -9.73 8.10
C SER A 17 0.09 -10.04 8.92
N ALA A 18 -1.03 -10.38 8.28
CA ALA A 18 -2.26 -10.79 8.94
C ALA A 18 -2.06 -12.04 9.80
N PHE A 19 -1.34 -13.05 9.27
CA PHE A 19 -1.02 -14.26 10.02
C PHE A 19 -0.21 -13.95 11.28
N ILE A 20 0.83 -13.12 11.16
CA ILE A 20 1.68 -12.75 12.29
C ILE A 20 0.90 -11.92 13.33
N ALA A 21 0.09 -10.96 12.89
CA ALA A 21 -0.73 -10.14 13.77
C ALA A 21 -1.77 -10.97 14.52
N LEU A 22 -2.48 -11.87 13.85
CA LEU A 22 -3.45 -12.77 14.48
C LEU A 22 -2.78 -13.73 15.48
N LYS A 23 -1.58 -14.24 15.15
CA LYS A 23 -0.79 -15.06 16.06
C LYS A 23 -0.30 -14.26 17.27
N GLY A 24 0.00 -12.98 17.09
CA GLY A 24 0.34 -12.02 18.16
C GLY A 24 -0.85 -11.54 18.98
N GLY A 25 -2.07 -12.02 18.71
CA GLY A 25 -3.29 -11.67 19.45
C GLY A 25 -3.97 -10.38 19.01
N ASP A 26 -3.51 -9.75 17.92
CA ASP A 26 -4.13 -8.53 17.40
C ASP A 26 -5.42 -8.83 16.62
N MET A 27 -6.22 -7.79 16.42
CA MET A 27 -7.39 -7.86 15.55
C MET A 27 -7.00 -7.46 14.13
N VAL A 28 -7.45 -8.23 13.14
CA VAL A 28 -7.15 -7.98 11.72
C VAL A 28 -8.43 -7.89 10.92
N SER A 29 -8.48 -6.94 9.98
CA SER A 29 -9.50 -6.86 8.94
C SER A 29 -8.84 -6.66 7.58
N LEU A 30 -9.51 -7.11 6.53
CA LEU A 30 -9.09 -6.93 5.14
C LEU A 30 -10.08 -6.02 4.43
N PHE A 31 -9.56 -5.10 3.63
CA PHE A 31 -10.35 -4.19 2.82
C PHE A 31 -9.68 -4.03 1.45
N SER A 32 -10.38 -4.34 0.38
CA SER A 32 -9.91 -4.09 -0.98
C SER A 32 -10.83 -3.13 -1.72
N PHE A 33 -10.26 -2.39 -2.64
CA PHE A 33 -10.95 -1.37 -3.42
C PHE A 33 -10.27 -1.09 -4.76
N ASP A 34 -11.05 -0.56 -5.67
CA ASP A 34 -10.65 0.08 -6.92
C ASP A 34 -11.43 1.41 -7.07
N ALA A 35 -12.25 1.59 -8.09
CA ALA A 35 -13.18 2.73 -8.19
C ALA A 35 -14.20 2.76 -7.03
N ARG A 36 -14.39 1.63 -6.37
CA ARG A 36 -15.29 1.44 -5.22
C ARG A 36 -14.77 0.37 -4.26
N PRO A 37 -15.27 0.31 -3.01
CA PRO A 37 -15.01 -0.81 -2.11
C PRO A 37 -15.46 -2.15 -2.72
N ARG A 38 -14.61 -3.17 -2.68
CA ARG A 38 -14.86 -4.51 -3.24
C ARG A 38 -15.00 -5.56 -2.15
N VAL A 39 -13.90 -6.00 -1.58
CA VAL A 39 -13.89 -7.04 -0.55
C VAL A 39 -13.68 -6.42 0.81
N THR A 40 -14.51 -6.80 1.76
CA THR A 40 -14.36 -6.40 3.16
C THR A 40 -14.52 -7.63 4.04
N SER A 41 -13.56 -7.84 4.95
CA SER A 41 -13.76 -8.73 6.09
C SER A 41 -14.17 -7.92 7.32
N GLY A 42 -14.94 -8.52 8.22
CA GLY A 42 -15.04 -8.00 9.57
C GLY A 42 -13.70 -8.11 10.29
N ALA A 43 -13.54 -7.37 11.40
CA ALA A 43 -12.39 -7.52 12.28
C ALA A 43 -12.45 -8.87 13.01
N VAL A 44 -11.36 -9.63 12.93
CA VAL A 44 -11.25 -10.97 13.55
C VAL A 44 -10.02 -11.06 14.42
N ARG A 45 -10.03 -11.98 15.35
CA ARG A 45 -8.95 -12.21 16.31
C ARG A 45 -8.60 -13.70 16.41
N GLY A 46 -7.33 -13.96 16.72
CA GLY A 46 -6.81 -15.31 16.95
C GLY A 46 -6.45 -16.04 15.65
N SER A 47 -5.47 -16.92 15.74
CA SER A 47 -4.88 -17.64 14.60
C SER A 47 -5.88 -18.51 13.84
N ALA A 48 -6.90 -19.05 14.49
CA ALA A 48 -7.96 -19.84 13.85
C ALA A 48 -8.76 -19.03 12.82
N SER A 49 -8.82 -17.71 12.97
CA SER A 49 -9.54 -16.81 12.05
C SER A 49 -8.76 -16.51 10.76
N PHE A 50 -7.51 -16.95 10.64
CA PHE A 50 -6.68 -16.71 9.46
C PHE A 50 -7.31 -17.28 8.17
N ALA A 51 -7.91 -18.47 8.27
CA ALA A 51 -8.59 -19.10 7.11
C ALA A 51 -9.72 -18.24 6.54
N MET A 52 -10.41 -17.44 7.39
CA MET A 52 -11.44 -16.51 6.92
C MET A 52 -10.82 -15.31 6.18
N ILE A 53 -9.73 -14.73 6.69
CA ILE A 53 -8.99 -13.67 5.98
C ILE A 53 -8.48 -14.19 4.63
N GLN A 54 -7.92 -15.40 4.62
CA GLN A 54 -7.41 -16.04 3.41
C GLN A 54 -8.52 -16.26 2.36
N LYS A 55 -9.69 -16.72 2.80
CA LYS A 55 -10.86 -16.87 1.93
C LYS A 55 -11.31 -15.53 1.33
N ARG A 56 -11.34 -14.46 2.13
CA ARG A 56 -11.68 -13.11 1.64
C ARG A 56 -10.61 -12.56 0.71
N ALA A 57 -9.34 -12.80 0.99
CA ALA A 57 -8.26 -12.39 0.10
C ALA A 57 -8.34 -13.09 -1.28
N ALA A 58 -8.81 -14.33 -1.33
CA ALA A 58 -9.01 -15.05 -2.58
C ALA A 58 -10.17 -14.50 -3.45
N GLU A 59 -11.02 -13.64 -2.89
CA GLU A 59 -12.09 -12.94 -3.62
C GLU A 59 -11.60 -11.64 -4.29
N ILE A 60 -10.34 -11.23 -4.04
CA ILE A 60 -9.74 -10.05 -4.66
C ILE A 60 -9.41 -10.37 -6.11
N ASP A 61 -10.03 -9.64 -7.01
CA ASP A 61 -9.82 -9.76 -8.45
C ASP A 61 -9.14 -8.49 -8.99
N TYR A 62 -8.62 -8.61 -10.20
CA TYR A 62 -7.94 -7.53 -10.90
C TYR A 62 -8.95 -6.62 -11.56
N SER A 63 -8.67 -5.32 -11.52
CA SER A 63 -9.50 -4.31 -12.17
C SER A 63 -8.61 -3.35 -12.96
N SER A 64 -9.11 -2.90 -14.10
CA SER A 64 -8.54 -1.79 -14.87
C SER A 64 -9.21 -0.46 -14.57
N GLU A 65 -10.16 -0.44 -13.61
CA GLU A 65 -10.84 0.78 -13.20
C GLU A 65 -9.89 1.69 -12.42
N GLU A 66 -10.03 2.99 -12.60
CA GLU A 66 -9.25 3.98 -11.86
C GLU A 66 -9.55 3.92 -10.36
N THR A 67 -8.51 3.95 -9.54
CA THR A 67 -8.64 3.79 -8.09
C THR A 67 -9.17 5.06 -7.43
N ASN A 68 -10.30 4.96 -6.72
CA ASN A 68 -10.87 6.05 -5.94
C ASN A 68 -10.43 5.98 -4.47
N PHE A 69 -9.24 6.51 -4.16
CA PHE A 69 -8.70 6.54 -2.81
C PHE A 69 -9.57 7.32 -1.82
N THR A 70 -10.16 8.43 -2.25
CA THR A 70 -10.99 9.26 -1.38
C THR A 70 -12.20 8.48 -0.88
N LEU A 71 -12.94 7.83 -1.77
CA LEU A 71 -14.09 7.01 -1.39
C LEU A 71 -13.65 5.82 -0.53
N ALA A 72 -12.59 5.14 -0.92
CA ALA A 72 -12.10 3.94 -0.23
C ALA A 72 -11.65 4.25 1.20
N LEU A 73 -10.76 5.23 1.38
CA LEU A 73 -10.20 5.58 2.69
C LEU A 73 -11.25 6.23 3.60
N THR A 74 -12.20 7.01 3.06
CA THR A 74 -13.34 7.54 3.83
C THR A 74 -14.23 6.40 4.31
N THR A 75 -14.56 5.45 3.42
CA THR A 75 -15.36 4.27 3.78
C THR A 75 -14.66 3.41 4.82
N LEU A 76 -13.35 3.21 4.68
CA LEU A 76 -12.55 2.48 5.66
C LEU A 76 -12.55 3.20 7.02
N SER A 77 -12.27 4.50 7.04
CA SER A 77 -12.26 5.31 8.27
C SER A 77 -13.58 5.21 9.03
N ALA A 78 -14.71 5.21 8.33
CA ALA A 78 -16.03 5.05 8.93
C ALA A 78 -16.28 3.67 9.56
N LYS A 79 -15.50 2.66 9.20
CA LYS A 79 -15.56 1.28 9.74
C LYS A 79 -14.60 1.04 10.90
N LEU A 80 -13.69 1.97 11.16
CA LEU A 80 -12.67 1.84 12.21
C LEU A 80 -13.15 2.53 13.50
N ASP A 81 -13.61 1.73 14.46
CA ASP A 81 -14.15 2.23 15.74
C ASP A 81 -13.06 2.63 16.74
N ARG A 82 -11.83 2.17 16.54
CA ARG A 82 -10.68 2.41 17.43
C ARG A 82 -9.43 2.78 16.65
N ARG A 83 -8.43 3.34 17.36
CA ARG A 83 -7.10 3.56 16.79
C ARG A 83 -6.57 2.24 16.22
N SER A 84 -6.10 2.28 14.98
CA SER A 84 -5.69 1.10 14.23
C SER A 84 -4.44 1.41 13.40
N LEU A 85 -3.65 0.38 13.12
CA LEU A 85 -2.67 0.42 12.04
C LEU A 85 -3.38 0.15 10.71
N VAL A 86 -3.38 1.13 9.83
CA VAL A 86 -3.93 1.02 8.47
C VAL A 86 -2.77 0.82 7.51
N ILE A 87 -2.67 -0.36 6.93
CA ILE A 87 -1.64 -0.68 5.93
C ILE A 87 -2.27 -0.57 4.55
N VAL A 88 -1.75 0.35 3.74
CA VAL A 88 -2.23 0.61 2.38
C VAL A 88 -1.19 0.13 1.38
N PHE A 89 -1.54 -0.89 0.61
CA PHE A 89 -0.73 -1.30 -0.53
C PHE A 89 -1.18 -0.51 -1.76
N THR A 90 -0.27 0.21 -2.35
CA THR A 90 -0.57 1.04 -3.52
C THR A 90 0.67 1.25 -4.38
N ASP A 91 0.41 1.65 -5.61
CA ASP A 91 1.42 2.14 -6.52
C ASP A 91 0.89 3.43 -7.13
N PHE A 92 1.58 4.54 -6.89
CA PHE A 92 1.15 5.83 -7.41
C PHE A 92 1.72 6.01 -8.81
N VAL A 93 0.82 6.18 -9.75
CA VAL A 93 1.17 6.43 -11.15
C VAL A 93 0.85 7.88 -11.52
N ASP A 94 -0.09 8.53 -10.79
CA ASP A 94 -0.59 9.86 -11.14
C ASP A 94 -0.61 10.81 -9.93
N PRO A 95 0.06 11.98 -10.03
CA PRO A 95 0.07 13.00 -8.97
C PRO A 95 -1.31 13.60 -8.65
N ILE A 96 -2.22 13.68 -9.63
CA ILE A 96 -3.54 14.30 -9.44
C ILE A 96 -4.42 13.43 -8.55
N SER A 97 -4.49 12.13 -8.84
CA SER A 97 -5.19 11.16 -8.00
C SER A 97 -4.59 11.10 -6.58
N ALA A 98 -3.26 11.27 -6.49
CA ALA A 98 -2.57 11.37 -5.21
C ALA A 98 -2.98 12.60 -4.40
N GLU A 99 -3.20 13.76 -5.00
CA GLU A 99 -3.61 14.97 -4.26
C GLU A 99 -4.95 14.82 -3.53
N LEU A 100 -5.94 14.23 -4.19
CA LEU A 100 -7.24 13.93 -3.57
C LEU A 100 -7.10 12.94 -2.41
N MET A 101 -6.22 11.96 -2.55
CA MET A 101 -5.90 11.00 -1.50
C MET A 101 -5.25 11.68 -0.29
N LEU A 102 -4.30 12.60 -0.49
CA LEU A 102 -3.56 13.28 0.58
C LEU A 102 -4.48 13.98 1.59
N LEU A 103 -5.57 14.61 1.12
CA LEU A 103 -6.56 15.23 1.99
C LEU A 103 -7.24 14.21 2.92
N THR A 104 -7.54 13.03 2.40
CA THR A 104 -8.18 11.94 3.17
C THR A 104 -7.18 11.28 4.11
N VAL A 105 -5.94 11.10 3.67
CA VAL A 105 -4.85 10.56 4.50
C VAL A 105 -4.56 11.47 5.69
N GLY A 106 -4.53 12.79 5.51
CA GLY A 106 -4.35 13.74 6.61
C GLY A 106 -5.35 13.53 7.74
N ARG A 107 -6.63 13.35 7.40
CA ARG A 107 -7.68 13.04 8.40
C ARG A 107 -7.51 11.65 9.03
N LEU A 108 -7.03 10.68 8.26
CA LEU A 108 -6.83 9.32 8.75
C LEU A 108 -5.67 9.25 9.76
N THR A 109 -4.59 9.99 9.51
CA THR A 109 -3.41 10.05 10.40
C THR A 109 -3.66 10.74 11.74
N GLU A 110 -4.69 11.59 11.84
CA GLU A 110 -5.11 12.19 13.12
C GLU A 110 -5.59 11.13 14.14
N ARG A 111 -6.15 10.01 13.65
CA ARG A 111 -6.78 8.99 14.51
C ARG A 111 -6.11 7.63 14.44
N HIS A 112 -5.44 7.32 13.35
CA HIS A 112 -4.87 6.01 13.05
C HIS A 112 -3.39 6.14 12.68
N LEU A 113 -2.66 5.06 12.85
CA LEU A 113 -1.31 4.94 12.31
C LEU A 113 -1.41 4.44 10.86
N VAL A 114 -0.93 5.22 9.90
CA VAL A 114 -1.05 4.88 8.48
C VAL A 114 0.31 4.51 7.92
N LEU A 115 0.38 3.33 7.29
CA LEU A 115 1.58 2.79 6.66
C LEU A 115 1.30 2.49 5.18
N PHE A 116 1.97 3.20 4.30
CA PHE A 116 1.97 2.92 2.86
C PHE A 116 3.07 1.93 2.51
N MET A 117 2.68 0.85 1.85
CA MET A 117 3.59 -0.14 1.28
C MET A 117 3.60 0.00 -0.24
N MET A 118 4.73 0.39 -0.79
CA MET A 118 4.90 0.66 -2.21
C MET A 118 5.95 -0.26 -2.81
N MET A 119 5.66 -0.80 -3.98
CA MET A 119 6.67 -1.56 -4.73
C MET A 119 7.56 -0.61 -5.51
N LYS A 120 8.89 -0.85 -5.45
CA LYS A 120 9.85 -0.19 -6.32
C LYS A 120 9.62 -0.61 -7.76
N ASP A 121 9.65 0.36 -8.66
CA ASP A 121 9.62 0.09 -10.10
C ASP A 121 11.04 0.01 -10.65
N VAL A 122 11.63 -1.19 -10.53
CA VAL A 122 13.00 -1.45 -10.95
C VAL A 122 13.18 -1.23 -12.46
N GLU A 123 12.14 -1.47 -13.26
CA GLU A 123 12.19 -1.21 -14.71
C GLU A 123 12.32 0.28 -14.99
N LEU A 124 11.55 1.10 -14.27
CA LEU A 124 11.58 2.55 -14.39
C LEU A 124 12.92 3.13 -13.89
N GLU A 125 13.43 2.62 -12.76
CA GLU A 125 14.76 2.98 -12.23
C GLU A 125 15.86 2.64 -13.25
N THR A 126 15.81 1.44 -13.85
CA THR A 126 16.76 1.01 -14.86
C THR A 126 16.71 1.89 -16.11
N LEU A 127 15.50 2.25 -16.58
CA LEU A 127 15.33 3.13 -17.73
C LEU A 127 15.87 4.54 -17.48
N ALA A 128 15.71 5.06 -16.25
CA ALA A 128 16.20 6.38 -15.89
C ALA A 128 17.74 6.43 -15.80
N ASP A 129 18.38 5.34 -15.39
CA ASP A 129 19.84 5.25 -15.17
C ASP A 129 20.60 4.72 -16.38
N MET A 130 19.91 4.19 -17.41
CA MET A 130 20.55 3.57 -18.56
C MET A 130 21.25 4.64 -19.42
N PRO A 131 22.54 4.47 -19.76
CA PRO A 131 23.23 5.38 -20.66
C PRO A 131 22.56 5.35 -22.05
N PRO A 132 22.17 6.50 -22.61
CA PRO A 132 21.46 6.54 -23.88
C PRO A 132 22.38 6.18 -25.05
N ALA A 133 21.96 5.24 -25.88
CA ALA A 133 22.64 4.86 -27.11
C ALA A 133 22.02 5.54 -28.36
N ALA A 134 20.78 5.98 -28.27
CA ALA A 134 20.02 6.63 -29.32
C ALA A 134 19.21 7.81 -28.77
N PRO A 135 18.77 8.78 -29.62
CA PRO A 135 17.94 9.93 -29.18
C PRO A 135 16.64 9.50 -28.47
N GLU A 136 16.04 8.39 -28.90
CA GLU A 136 14.82 7.84 -28.30
C GLU A 136 15.07 7.36 -26.85
N ASP A 137 16.27 6.89 -26.54
CA ASP A 137 16.64 6.45 -25.20
C ASP A 137 16.74 7.65 -24.25
N VAL A 138 17.19 8.80 -24.73
CA VAL A 138 17.20 10.05 -23.96
C VAL A 138 15.78 10.43 -23.55
N ALA A 139 14.84 10.39 -24.51
CA ALA A 139 13.44 10.72 -24.21
C ALA A 139 12.82 9.76 -23.18
N ARG A 140 13.11 8.46 -23.31
CA ARG A 140 12.66 7.44 -22.34
C ARG A 140 13.25 7.66 -20.95
N ALA A 141 14.56 7.91 -20.86
CA ALA A 141 15.25 8.15 -19.59
C ALA A 141 14.72 9.42 -18.89
N VAL A 142 14.51 10.51 -19.65
CA VAL A 142 13.93 11.75 -19.12
C VAL A 142 12.51 11.52 -18.60
N THR A 143 11.68 10.81 -19.35
CA THR A 143 10.30 10.49 -18.94
C THR A 143 10.30 9.63 -17.67
N ALA A 144 11.12 8.58 -17.63
CA ALA A 144 11.26 7.71 -16.46
C ALA A 144 11.73 8.51 -15.23
N GLY A 145 12.74 9.37 -15.38
CA GLY A 145 13.24 10.23 -14.32
C GLY A 145 12.19 11.24 -13.82
N ASN A 146 11.30 11.74 -14.70
CA ASN A 146 10.20 12.62 -14.30
C ASN A 146 9.17 11.85 -13.46
N LEU A 147 8.74 10.68 -13.90
CA LEU A 147 7.79 9.82 -13.16
C LEU A 147 8.33 9.45 -11.77
N LEU A 148 9.61 9.10 -11.67
CA LEU A 148 10.25 8.82 -10.38
C LEU A 148 10.25 10.05 -9.45
N ARG A 149 10.51 11.25 -10.00
CA ARG A 149 10.47 12.50 -9.22
C ARG A 149 9.06 12.84 -8.72
N GLU A 150 8.06 12.71 -9.57
CA GLU A 150 6.65 12.91 -9.20
C GLU A 150 6.24 11.98 -8.07
N ARG A 151 6.62 10.71 -8.18
CA ARG A 151 6.42 9.72 -7.11
C ARG A 151 7.07 10.15 -5.79
N GLN A 152 8.32 10.63 -5.82
CA GLN A 152 9.02 11.09 -4.61
C GLN A 152 8.37 12.31 -3.98
N VAL A 153 7.78 13.21 -4.77
CA VAL A 153 6.99 14.34 -4.25
C VAL A 153 5.78 13.86 -3.47
N VAL A 154 5.03 12.89 -4.00
CA VAL A 154 3.87 12.30 -3.30
C VAL A 154 4.30 11.62 -2.01
N ILE A 155 5.37 10.84 -2.03
CA ILE A 155 5.93 10.18 -0.84
C ILE A 155 6.33 11.21 0.24
N GLY A 156 7.00 12.29 -0.17
CA GLY A 156 7.36 13.38 0.74
C GLY A 156 6.13 14.01 1.40
N ARG A 157 5.07 14.27 0.64
CA ARG A 157 3.81 14.80 1.17
C ARG A 157 3.12 13.85 2.14
N LEU A 158 3.09 12.54 1.85
CA LEU A 158 2.55 11.52 2.76
C LEU A 158 3.28 11.53 4.11
N ARG A 159 4.62 11.60 4.08
CA ARG A 159 5.45 11.68 5.29
C ARG A 159 5.18 12.95 6.09
N LEU A 160 5.00 14.09 5.43
CA LEU A 160 4.65 15.36 6.09
C LEU A 160 3.27 15.30 6.76
N LEU A 161 2.34 14.50 6.26
CA LEU A 161 1.04 14.24 6.88
C LEU A 161 1.09 13.22 8.03
N GLY A 162 2.29 12.72 8.39
CA GLY A 162 2.47 11.75 9.47
C GLY A 162 2.27 10.29 9.05
N ALA A 163 2.11 10.00 7.77
CA ALA A 163 2.07 8.64 7.29
C ALA A 163 3.47 8.03 7.17
N HIS A 164 3.62 6.76 7.53
CA HIS A 164 4.83 6.00 7.24
C HIS A 164 4.78 5.51 5.80
N VAL A 165 5.92 5.55 5.11
CA VAL A 165 6.03 5.03 3.73
C VAL A 165 7.25 4.13 3.62
N ILE A 166 7.03 2.91 3.17
CA ILE A 166 8.06 1.92 2.87
C ILE A 166 8.01 1.59 1.38
N GLU A 167 9.16 1.77 0.73
CA GLU A 167 9.39 1.30 -0.63
C GLU A 167 10.26 0.04 -0.58
N ALA A 168 9.76 -1.04 -1.15
CA ALA A 168 10.49 -2.30 -1.17
C ALA A 168 10.41 -2.97 -2.55
N SER A 169 11.43 -3.74 -2.90
CA SER A 169 11.35 -4.64 -4.05
C SER A 169 10.24 -5.68 -3.83
N HIS A 170 9.71 -6.23 -4.90
CA HIS A 170 8.66 -7.24 -4.84
C HIS A 170 9.01 -8.44 -3.94
N GLN A 171 10.30 -8.81 -3.86
CA GLN A 171 10.77 -9.92 -3.00
C GLN A 171 10.83 -9.55 -1.52
N ARG A 172 11.05 -8.27 -1.22
CA ARG A 172 11.22 -7.75 0.14
C ARG A 172 9.94 -7.16 0.75
N LEU A 173 8.85 -7.04 -0.03
CA LEU A 173 7.62 -6.38 0.41
C LEU A 173 7.05 -7.00 1.70
N GLY A 174 6.90 -8.32 1.73
CA GLY A 174 6.38 -9.03 2.92
C GLY A 174 7.33 -8.92 4.12
N PRO A 175 8.61 -9.28 4.01
CA PRO A 175 9.57 -9.12 5.10
C PRO A 175 9.66 -7.70 5.63
N ALA A 176 9.74 -6.67 4.77
CA ALA A 176 9.81 -5.27 5.17
C ALA A 176 8.55 -4.81 5.94
N LEU A 177 7.38 -5.29 5.53
CA LEU A 177 6.13 -5.01 6.24
C LEU A 177 6.14 -5.63 7.64
N VAL A 178 6.51 -6.90 7.74
CA VAL A 178 6.55 -7.60 9.04
C VAL A 178 7.55 -6.95 9.99
N GLU A 179 8.73 -6.62 9.49
CA GLU A 179 9.76 -5.93 10.27
C GLU A 179 9.22 -4.60 10.83
N ARG A 180 8.59 -3.78 9.98
CA ARG A 180 8.01 -2.51 10.41
C ARG A 180 6.85 -2.67 11.39
N TYR A 181 5.97 -3.65 11.15
CA TYR A 181 4.89 -3.97 12.08
C TYR A 181 5.42 -4.34 13.48
N LEU A 182 6.45 -5.19 13.55
CA LEU A 182 7.05 -5.58 14.82
C LEU A 182 7.75 -4.41 15.52
N GLN A 183 8.43 -3.54 14.79
CA GLN A 183 9.01 -2.31 15.33
C GLN A 183 7.94 -1.40 15.93
N LEU A 184 6.85 -1.12 15.20
CA LEU A 184 5.74 -0.28 15.69
C LEU A 184 5.11 -0.85 16.96
N LYS A 185 5.04 -2.18 17.05
CA LYS A 185 4.54 -2.86 18.24
C LYS A 185 5.49 -2.76 19.43
N GLN A 186 6.81 -2.81 19.21
CA GLN A 186 7.82 -2.61 20.26
C GLN A 186 7.87 -1.16 20.75
N GLU A 187 7.54 -0.21 19.88
CA GLU A 187 7.48 1.23 20.20
C GLU A 187 6.16 1.63 20.90
N ASP A 188 5.27 0.68 21.23
CA ASP A 188 3.92 0.91 21.81
C ASP A 188 3.05 1.89 21.02
N LEU A 189 3.22 1.92 19.70
CA LEU A 189 2.47 2.80 18.81
C LEU A 189 1.14 2.21 18.32
N LEU A 190 0.90 0.91 18.58
CA LEU A 190 -0.27 0.14 18.11
C LEU A 190 -1.36 -0.02 19.16
#